data_95e766365f37cb4199632668331a2281
#
_entry.id   95e766365f37cb4199632668331a2281
#
_cell.length_a   1.000
_cell.length_b   1.000
_cell.length_c   1.000
_cell.angle_alpha   90.00
_cell.angle_beta   90.00
_cell.angle_gamma   90.00
#
_symmetry.space_group_name_H-M   'P 1'
#
loop_
_entity.id
_entity.type
_entity.pdbx_description
1 polymer ?
#
loop_
_entity_poly.entity_id
_entity_poly.type
_entity_poly.pdbx_seq_one_letter_code
_entity_poly.pdbx_strand_id
1 'polypeptide(L)'
;MIEVLSCGPMVTIQDRGRAGYLTQGLAHGGAADQHALDDADALLGQVGAGIETPGSPLCLRAHGATTVALTGAPMRADMDGRAVAWNTAQTLEDQATLNLRPSGQGVYSYVHVPGGFQTETMLGSRAAHLIANIGKPLTAGDRLPGMPQVLRPRKVAASERLGGGLLRLLPTPQTRLFPE
;
A
#
# COMPACT_ATOMS: atom_id res chain seq x y z
N MET A 1 -11.43 -12.61 -0.76
CA MET A 1 -11.62 -11.51 -1.72
C MET A 1 -11.90 -10.24 -0.94
N ILE A 2 -11.36 -9.10 -1.36
CA ILE A 2 -11.62 -7.79 -0.74
C ILE A 2 -12.42 -6.93 -1.74
N GLU A 3 -13.48 -6.31 -1.25
CA GLU A 3 -14.33 -5.38 -2.01
C GLU A 3 -14.05 -3.95 -1.54
N VAL A 4 -13.92 -3.03 -2.49
CA VAL A 4 -13.79 -1.59 -2.22
C VAL A 4 -15.21 -1.02 -2.06
N LEU A 5 -15.59 -0.65 -0.83
CA LEU A 5 -16.89 -0.02 -0.58
C LEU A 5 -16.87 1.47 -0.93
N SER A 6 -15.79 2.14 -0.60
CA SER A 6 -15.52 3.53 -0.99
C SER A 6 -14.03 3.81 -0.93
N CYS A 7 -13.55 4.72 -1.77
CA CYS A 7 -12.18 5.22 -1.70
C CYS A 7 -12.11 6.67 -2.19
N GLY A 8 -11.13 7.39 -1.69
CA GLY A 8 -10.80 8.70 -2.21
C GLY A 8 -9.97 8.62 -3.50
N PRO A 9 -9.54 9.76 -4.04
CA PRO A 9 -8.79 9.82 -5.28
C PRO A 9 -7.41 9.15 -5.16
N MET A 10 -6.89 8.68 -6.29
CA MET A 10 -5.52 8.16 -6.45
C MET A 10 -5.19 6.91 -5.61
N VAL A 11 -6.18 6.22 -5.08
CA VAL A 11 -6.00 4.90 -4.47
C VAL A 11 -5.75 3.90 -5.59
N THR A 12 -4.62 3.16 -5.54
CA THR A 12 -4.18 2.26 -6.61
C THR A 12 -3.63 0.95 -6.06
N ILE A 13 -3.51 -0.05 -6.92
CA ILE A 13 -2.71 -1.25 -6.65
C ILE A 13 -1.25 -0.90 -6.93
N GLN A 14 -0.39 -1.22 -5.98
CA GLN A 14 1.06 -1.02 -6.10
C GLN A 14 1.82 -2.25 -5.60
N ASP A 15 2.96 -2.51 -6.23
CA ASP A 15 3.94 -3.50 -5.83
C ASP A 15 5.35 -2.89 -5.89
N ARG A 16 6.39 -3.71 -6.03
CA ARG A 16 7.76 -3.19 -6.14
C ARG A 16 8.08 -2.56 -7.50
N GLY A 17 7.12 -2.50 -8.43
CA GLY A 17 7.26 -1.90 -9.75
C GLY A 17 7.84 -2.85 -10.81
N ARG A 18 8.10 -2.29 -11.99
CA ARG A 18 8.58 -3.01 -13.20
C ARG A 18 9.96 -2.53 -13.63
N ALA A 19 10.98 -3.36 -13.39
CA ALA A 19 12.35 -3.08 -13.79
C ALA A 19 12.57 -3.35 -15.30
N GLY A 20 13.60 -2.71 -15.87
CA GLY A 20 14.14 -3.05 -17.19
C GLY A 20 13.56 -2.27 -18.37
N TYR A 21 12.59 -1.38 -18.16
CA TYR A 21 11.90 -0.67 -19.26
C TYR A 21 12.31 0.80 -19.42
N LEU A 22 13.26 1.30 -18.64
CA LEU A 22 13.67 2.70 -18.66
C LEU A 22 14.20 3.15 -20.03
N THR A 23 14.92 2.27 -20.73
CA THR A 23 15.41 2.56 -22.08
C THR A 23 14.32 2.67 -23.14
N GLN A 24 13.14 2.14 -22.87
CA GLN A 24 11.93 2.29 -23.69
C GLN A 24 11.06 3.47 -23.23
N GLY A 25 11.54 4.27 -22.27
CA GLY A 25 10.82 5.44 -21.77
C GLY A 25 9.80 5.16 -20.66
N LEU A 26 9.73 3.94 -20.14
CA LEU A 26 8.84 3.59 -19.04
C LEU A 26 9.58 3.55 -17.71
N ALA A 27 9.23 4.45 -16.80
CA ALA A 27 9.78 4.46 -15.45
C ALA A 27 9.41 3.21 -14.68
N HIS A 28 10.24 2.87 -13.68
CA HIS A 28 10.05 1.69 -12.84
C HIS A 28 8.65 1.63 -12.19
N GLY A 29 8.13 2.76 -11.74
CA GLY A 29 6.85 2.82 -11.02
C GLY A 29 6.91 2.06 -9.69
N GLY A 30 5.76 1.54 -9.27
CA GLY A 30 5.64 0.82 -8.00
C GLY A 30 5.32 1.75 -6.82
N ALA A 31 5.28 1.15 -5.64
CA ALA A 31 4.95 1.83 -4.40
C ALA A 31 5.88 3.03 -4.12
N ALA A 32 5.30 4.14 -3.68
CA ALA A 32 6.04 5.34 -3.33
C ALA A 32 6.93 5.14 -2.09
N ASP A 33 6.49 4.32 -1.12
CA ASP A 33 7.28 3.91 0.05
C ASP A 33 7.59 2.42 -0.01
N GLN A 34 8.75 2.07 -0.57
CA GLN A 34 9.22 0.69 -0.68
C GLN A 34 9.49 0.04 0.71
N HIS A 35 9.85 0.83 1.71
CA HIS A 35 10.04 0.31 3.07
C HIS A 35 8.74 -0.13 3.73
N ALA A 36 7.62 0.48 3.35
CA ALA A 36 6.31 0.02 3.81
C ALA A 36 6.00 -1.41 3.30
N LEU A 37 6.52 -1.78 2.11
CA LEU A 37 6.42 -3.14 1.59
C LEU A 37 7.34 -4.10 2.36
N ASP A 38 8.52 -3.65 2.79
CA ASP A 38 9.42 -4.45 3.64
C ASP A 38 8.78 -4.74 5.01
N ASP A 39 8.12 -3.73 5.59
CA ASP A 39 7.33 -3.90 6.82
C ASP A 39 6.19 -4.91 6.62
N ALA A 40 5.52 -4.85 5.48
CA ALA A 40 4.45 -5.80 5.15
C ALA A 40 4.98 -7.23 4.95
N ASP A 41 6.16 -7.40 4.31
CA ASP A 41 6.84 -8.70 4.21
C ASP A 41 7.17 -9.27 5.60
N ALA A 42 7.62 -8.44 6.54
CA ALA A 42 7.89 -8.86 7.90
C ALA A 42 6.61 -9.31 8.66
N LEU A 43 5.47 -8.67 8.34
CA LEU A 43 4.18 -8.96 8.98
C LEU A 43 3.48 -10.20 8.41
N LEU A 44 3.49 -10.35 7.09
CA LEU A 44 2.67 -11.34 6.37
C LEU A 44 3.49 -12.46 5.72
N GLY A 45 4.82 -12.36 5.72
CA GLY A 45 5.68 -13.11 4.84
C GLY A 45 5.77 -12.39 3.50
N GLN A 46 6.16 -13.08 2.44
CA GLN A 46 6.27 -12.45 1.13
C GLN A 46 4.94 -11.84 0.70
N VAL A 47 4.92 -10.52 0.51
CA VAL A 47 3.77 -9.82 -0.02
C VAL A 47 3.96 -9.53 -1.50
N GLY A 48 2.87 -9.66 -2.25
CA GLY A 48 2.79 -9.18 -3.62
C GLY A 48 2.28 -7.73 -3.67
N ALA A 49 1.35 -7.48 -4.59
CA ALA A 49 0.73 -6.17 -4.70
C ALA A 49 -0.19 -5.86 -3.52
N GLY A 50 -0.13 -4.63 -3.05
CA GLY A 50 -0.99 -4.05 -2.03
C GLY A 50 -1.82 -2.89 -2.56
N ILE A 51 -2.74 -2.37 -1.75
CA ILE A 51 -3.42 -1.10 -2.02
C ILE A 51 -2.54 0.02 -1.46
N GLU A 52 -2.22 1.00 -2.28
CA GLU A 52 -1.61 2.26 -1.87
C GLU A 52 -2.67 3.35 -1.82
N THR A 53 -2.71 4.11 -0.73
CA THR A 53 -3.56 5.29 -0.59
C THR A 53 -2.71 6.51 -0.21
N PRO A 54 -2.71 7.58 -1.03
CA PRO A 54 -1.93 8.80 -0.77
C PRO A 54 -2.71 9.74 0.17
N GLY A 55 -2.93 9.31 1.42
CA GLY A 55 -3.72 10.06 2.40
C GLY A 55 -5.21 10.18 2.06
N SER A 56 -5.71 9.35 1.17
CA SER A 56 -7.11 9.28 0.79
C SER A 56 -7.88 8.30 1.69
N PRO A 57 -9.14 8.58 2.06
CA PRO A 57 -9.95 7.64 2.81
C PRO A 57 -10.20 6.36 2.00
N LEU A 58 -10.35 5.24 2.70
CA LEU A 58 -10.58 3.93 2.09
C LEU A 58 -11.47 3.09 3.01
N CYS A 59 -12.50 2.48 2.45
CA CYS A 59 -13.34 1.52 3.13
C CYS A 59 -13.38 0.22 2.32
N LEU A 60 -13.04 -0.87 2.97
CA LEU A 60 -12.95 -2.21 2.39
C LEU A 60 -13.85 -3.18 3.13
N ARG A 61 -14.34 -4.21 2.45
CA ARG A 61 -15.06 -5.35 3.04
C ARG A 61 -14.38 -6.66 2.66
N ALA A 62 -14.24 -7.54 3.63
CA ALA A 62 -13.77 -8.90 3.37
C ALA A 62 -14.92 -9.82 2.93
N HIS A 63 -14.69 -10.62 1.91
CA HIS A 63 -15.48 -11.77 1.55
C HIS A 63 -14.63 -13.03 1.79
N GLY A 64 -14.82 -13.61 2.98
CA GLY A 64 -13.97 -14.61 3.61
C GLY A 64 -12.92 -13.99 4.52
N ALA A 65 -12.73 -14.57 5.71
CA ALA A 65 -11.74 -14.10 6.68
C ALA A 65 -10.32 -14.12 6.10
N THR A 66 -9.55 -13.06 6.33
CA THR A 66 -8.15 -12.95 5.89
C THR A 66 -7.34 -12.10 6.87
N THR A 67 -6.03 -12.22 6.83
CA THR A 67 -5.17 -11.29 7.55
C THR A 67 -4.93 -10.04 6.69
N VAL A 68 -4.95 -8.87 7.31
CA VAL A 68 -4.51 -7.61 6.70
C VAL A 68 -3.36 -7.02 7.49
N ALA A 69 -2.43 -6.38 6.79
CA ALA A 69 -1.36 -5.57 7.38
C ALA A 69 -1.49 -4.13 6.90
N LEU A 70 -1.36 -3.20 7.84
CA LEU A 70 -1.38 -1.76 7.60
C LEU A 70 0.02 -1.22 7.82
N THR A 71 0.63 -0.61 6.77
CA THR A 71 2.02 -0.12 6.79
C THR A 71 2.15 1.25 6.16
N GLY A 72 3.34 1.85 6.21
CA GLY A 72 3.60 3.19 5.70
C GLY A 72 3.10 4.29 6.63
N ALA A 73 2.67 5.41 6.07
CA ALA A 73 2.15 6.54 6.84
C ALA A 73 0.91 6.12 7.65
N PRO A 74 0.86 6.37 8.98
CA PRO A 74 -0.26 5.92 9.80
C PRO A 74 -1.54 6.67 9.46
N MET A 75 -2.64 5.92 9.42
CA MET A 75 -3.99 6.46 9.29
C MET A 75 -4.80 6.08 10.54
N ARG A 76 -5.91 6.76 10.76
CA ARG A 76 -6.91 6.29 11.72
C ARG A 76 -7.62 5.10 11.10
N ALA A 77 -7.45 3.93 11.71
CA ALA A 77 -8.00 2.68 11.21
C ALA A 77 -8.97 2.07 12.20
N ASP A 78 -10.06 1.52 11.71
CA ASP A 78 -10.99 0.71 12.49
C ASP A 78 -11.48 -0.50 11.68
N MET A 79 -11.79 -1.59 12.38
CA MET A 79 -12.53 -2.75 11.87
C MET A 79 -13.86 -2.81 12.58
N ASP A 80 -14.96 -2.63 11.86
CA ASP A 80 -16.32 -2.57 12.39
C ASP A 80 -16.46 -1.62 13.59
N GLY A 81 -15.83 -0.43 13.50
CA GLY A 81 -15.81 0.59 14.53
C GLY A 81 -14.83 0.36 15.70
N ARG A 82 -14.10 -0.76 15.71
CA ARG A 82 -13.06 -1.02 16.72
C ARG A 82 -11.70 -0.56 16.18
N ALA A 83 -11.05 0.37 16.87
CA ALA A 83 -9.74 0.87 16.48
C ALA A 83 -8.72 -0.26 16.32
N VAL A 84 -7.96 -0.22 15.23
CA VAL A 84 -6.90 -1.20 14.95
C VAL A 84 -5.53 -0.52 14.93
N ALA A 85 -4.52 -1.25 15.40
CA ALA A 85 -3.17 -0.74 15.48
C ALA A 85 -2.49 -0.71 14.11
N TRP A 86 -1.64 0.30 13.90
CA TRP A 86 -0.78 0.42 12.72
C TRP A 86 0.46 -0.47 12.86
N ASN A 87 1.10 -0.85 11.76
CA ASN A 87 2.23 -1.76 11.70
C ASN A 87 1.98 -3.12 12.37
N THR A 88 0.77 -3.63 12.21
CA THR A 88 0.36 -4.94 12.73
C THR A 88 -0.35 -5.76 11.68
N ALA A 89 -0.19 -7.07 11.76
CA ALA A 89 -1.02 -8.03 11.03
C ALA A 89 -2.21 -8.42 11.91
N GLN A 90 -3.42 -8.25 11.40
CA GLN A 90 -4.67 -8.49 12.13
C GLN A 90 -5.66 -9.24 11.24
N THR A 91 -6.51 -10.06 11.85
CA THR A 91 -7.57 -10.74 11.11
C THR A 91 -8.70 -9.76 10.80
N LEU A 92 -9.05 -9.69 9.53
CA LEU A 92 -10.29 -9.10 9.05
C LEU A 92 -11.26 -10.25 8.81
N GLU A 93 -12.29 -10.32 9.64
CA GLU A 93 -13.26 -11.42 9.61
C GLU A 93 -14.13 -11.37 8.34
N ASP A 94 -14.81 -12.48 8.04
CA ASP A 94 -15.76 -12.51 6.93
C ASP A 94 -16.85 -11.45 7.12
N GLN A 95 -17.16 -10.71 6.05
CA GLN A 95 -18.09 -9.59 5.99
C GLN A 95 -17.68 -8.36 6.83
N ALA A 96 -16.59 -8.42 7.60
CA ALA A 96 -16.11 -7.26 8.35
C ALA A 96 -15.62 -6.15 7.42
N THR A 97 -15.72 -4.92 7.90
CA THR A 97 -15.26 -3.71 7.21
C THR A 97 -13.97 -3.19 7.83
N LEU A 98 -13.04 -2.76 6.98
CA LEU A 98 -11.84 -2.01 7.36
C LEU A 98 -11.99 -0.58 6.85
N ASN A 99 -11.98 0.39 7.78
CA ASN A 99 -12.05 1.80 7.45
C ASN A 99 -10.70 2.47 7.74
N LEU A 100 -10.21 3.24 6.77
CA LEU A 100 -9.01 4.05 6.88
C LEU A 100 -9.36 5.52 6.64
N ARG A 101 -8.91 6.39 7.54
CA ARG A 101 -9.11 7.84 7.44
C ARG A 101 -7.79 8.57 7.69
N PRO A 102 -7.49 9.64 6.94
CA PRO A 102 -6.25 10.40 7.11
C PRO A 102 -6.02 10.83 8.57
N SER A 103 -4.78 10.73 9.03
CA SER A 103 -4.37 11.19 10.38
C SER A 103 -3.63 12.53 10.34
N GLY A 104 -3.20 12.97 9.15
CA GLY A 104 -2.34 14.13 8.96
C GLY A 104 -0.85 13.84 9.15
N GLN A 105 -0.45 12.58 9.28
CA GLN A 105 0.95 12.17 9.42
C GLN A 105 1.40 11.38 8.18
N GLY A 106 2.36 11.91 7.42
CA GLY A 106 2.84 11.30 6.19
C GLY A 106 1.79 11.33 5.08
N VAL A 107 2.04 10.60 3.99
CA VAL A 107 1.19 10.60 2.80
C VAL A 107 0.82 9.19 2.36
N TYR A 108 1.79 8.32 2.15
CA TYR A 108 1.55 7.02 1.52
C TYR A 108 1.33 5.93 2.56
N SER A 109 0.14 5.36 2.54
CA SER A 109 -0.31 4.27 3.41
C SER A 109 -0.67 3.05 2.58
N TYR A 110 -0.54 1.86 3.18
CA TYR A 110 -0.72 0.61 2.44
C TYR A 110 -1.60 -0.37 3.21
N VAL A 111 -2.39 -1.13 2.44
CA VAL A 111 -3.13 -2.31 2.91
C VAL A 111 -2.62 -3.52 2.14
N HIS A 112 -2.11 -4.50 2.84
CA HIS A 112 -1.64 -5.75 2.28
C HIS A 112 -2.44 -6.95 2.81
N VAL A 113 -2.52 -7.99 1.99
CA VAL A 113 -3.03 -9.31 2.35
C VAL A 113 -1.95 -10.36 2.08
N PRO A 114 -1.99 -11.54 2.70
CA PRO A 114 -1.03 -12.62 2.42
C PRO A 114 -0.97 -12.94 0.93
N GLY A 115 0.24 -12.99 0.36
CA GLY A 115 0.47 -13.22 -1.07
C GLY A 115 0.06 -12.09 -2.00
N GLY A 116 -0.47 -10.98 -1.46
CA GLY A 116 -0.89 -9.79 -2.19
C GLY A 116 -2.18 -9.97 -3.01
N PHE A 117 -2.65 -8.87 -3.58
CA PHE A 117 -3.81 -8.87 -4.47
C PHE A 117 -3.46 -9.43 -5.85
N GLN A 118 -4.25 -10.41 -6.31
CA GLN A 118 -4.03 -11.12 -7.57
C GLN A 118 -4.73 -10.42 -8.74
N THR A 119 -4.38 -9.15 -8.95
CA THR A 119 -4.86 -8.35 -10.09
C THR A 119 -4.06 -8.66 -11.36
N GLU A 120 -4.43 -8.08 -12.48
CA GLU A 120 -3.73 -8.24 -13.75
C GLU A 120 -2.25 -7.83 -13.64
N THR A 121 -1.38 -8.59 -14.29
CA THR A 121 0.06 -8.30 -14.37
C THR A 121 0.39 -7.72 -15.74
N MET A 122 1.06 -6.58 -15.78
CA MET A 122 1.56 -5.98 -17.01
C MET A 122 3.06 -5.71 -16.88
N LEU A 123 3.85 -6.24 -17.83
CA LEU A 123 5.32 -6.11 -17.83
C LEU A 123 5.96 -6.55 -16.50
N GLY A 124 5.46 -7.66 -15.93
CA GLY A 124 6.00 -8.26 -14.71
C GLY A 124 5.59 -7.60 -13.39
N SER A 125 4.70 -6.59 -13.42
CA SER A 125 4.22 -5.88 -12.23
C SER A 125 2.71 -5.70 -12.28
N ARG A 126 2.08 -5.63 -11.10
CA ARG A 126 0.67 -5.29 -10.91
C ARG A 126 0.48 -3.80 -10.58
N ALA A 127 1.57 -3.07 -10.38
CA ALA A 127 1.53 -1.66 -10.02
C ALA A 127 0.85 -0.83 -11.10
N ALA A 128 -0.06 0.05 -10.71
CA ALA A 128 -0.57 1.07 -11.58
C ALA A 128 0.54 2.08 -11.94
N HIS A 129 0.56 2.52 -13.19
CA HIS A 129 1.43 3.58 -13.68
C HIS A 129 0.59 4.51 -14.55
N LEU A 130 -0.13 5.43 -13.91
CA LEU A 130 -1.21 6.20 -14.53
C LEU A 130 -0.73 7.06 -15.69
N ILE A 131 0.50 7.61 -15.63
CA ILE A 131 1.09 8.40 -16.73
C ILE A 131 1.28 7.54 -17.99
N ALA A 132 1.62 6.26 -17.82
CA ALA A 132 1.76 5.31 -18.92
C ALA A 132 0.44 4.61 -19.29
N ASN A 133 -0.68 5.02 -18.69
CA ASN A 133 -2.00 4.40 -18.86
C ASN A 133 -2.00 2.89 -18.55
N ILE A 134 -1.22 2.47 -17.53
CA ILE A 134 -1.17 1.10 -17.02
C ILE A 134 -1.95 1.06 -15.70
N GLY A 135 -2.93 0.15 -15.62
CA GLY A 135 -3.84 0.08 -14.48
C GLY A 135 -4.76 1.30 -14.38
N LYS A 136 -5.46 1.40 -13.27
CA LYS A 136 -6.40 2.50 -12.98
C LYS A 136 -6.47 2.76 -11.48
N PRO A 137 -6.95 3.93 -11.04
CA PRO A 137 -7.37 4.12 -9.66
C PRO A 137 -8.50 3.16 -9.30
N LEU A 138 -8.54 2.73 -8.05
CA LEU A 138 -9.64 1.94 -7.52
C LEU A 138 -10.90 2.80 -7.38
N THR A 139 -12.03 2.14 -7.50
CA THR A 139 -13.36 2.75 -7.37
C THR A 139 -14.25 1.87 -6.50
N ALA A 140 -15.31 2.46 -5.96
CA ALA A 140 -16.33 1.69 -5.24
C ALA A 140 -16.89 0.59 -6.12
N GLY A 141 -17.04 -0.62 -5.57
CA GLY A 141 -17.46 -1.83 -6.27
C GLY A 141 -16.33 -2.67 -6.87
N ASP A 142 -15.09 -2.16 -6.91
CA ASP A 142 -13.95 -2.99 -7.35
C ASP A 142 -13.76 -4.17 -6.39
N ARG A 143 -13.53 -5.35 -6.97
CA ARG A 143 -13.31 -6.60 -6.23
C ARG A 143 -11.90 -7.09 -6.48
N LEU A 144 -11.12 -7.16 -5.42
CA LEU A 144 -9.71 -7.49 -5.45
C LEU A 144 -9.51 -8.95 -5.00
N PRO A 145 -9.12 -9.84 -5.92
CA PRO A 145 -8.80 -11.21 -5.55
C PRO A 145 -7.58 -11.24 -4.62
N GLY A 146 -7.69 -11.95 -3.50
CA GLY A 146 -6.61 -12.21 -2.56
C GLY A 146 -6.79 -13.60 -1.98
N MET A 147 -5.73 -14.17 -1.42
CA MET A 147 -5.83 -15.48 -0.77
C MET A 147 -6.52 -15.31 0.59
N PRO A 148 -7.59 -16.07 0.88
CA PRO A 148 -8.20 -16.10 2.19
C PRO A 148 -7.27 -16.90 3.12
N GLN A 149 -6.38 -16.20 3.81
CA GLN A 149 -5.42 -16.82 4.74
C GLN A 149 -5.39 -16.03 6.03
N VAL A 150 -5.64 -16.71 7.13
CA VAL A 150 -5.51 -16.16 8.48
C VAL A 150 -4.15 -16.56 9.05
N LEU A 151 -3.32 -15.55 9.34
CA LEU A 151 -2.00 -15.72 9.95
C LEU A 151 -2.06 -15.38 11.44
N ARG A 152 -1.07 -15.80 12.17
CA ARG A 152 -0.90 -15.37 13.56
C ARG A 152 -0.60 -13.86 13.60
N PRO A 153 -1.20 -13.10 14.54
CA PRO A 153 -0.91 -11.69 14.71
C PRO A 153 0.60 -11.44 14.87
N ARG A 154 1.09 -10.46 14.13
CA ARG A 154 2.48 -9.98 14.19
C ARG A 154 2.49 -8.46 14.29
N LYS A 155 3.58 -7.92 14.79
CA LYS A 155 3.79 -6.48 14.90
C LYS A 155 5.24 -6.16 14.51
N VAL A 156 5.44 -5.07 13.78
CA VAL A 156 6.76 -4.46 13.56
C VAL A 156 6.83 -3.14 14.31
N ALA A 157 8.05 -2.68 14.61
CA ALA A 157 8.25 -1.41 15.26
C ALA A 157 7.70 -0.26 14.39
N ALA A 158 7.21 0.79 15.04
CA ALA A 158 6.85 2.01 14.31
C ALA A 158 8.11 2.59 13.64
N SER A 159 7.95 3.04 12.40
CA SER A 159 9.06 3.66 11.68
C SER A 159 9.42 5.02 12.29
N GLU A 160 10.69 5.22 12.62
CA GLU A 160 11.22 6.53 13.04
C GLU A 160 11.21 7.57 11.90
N ARG A 161 10.98 7.13 10.67
CA ARG A 161 10.97 7.98 9.46
C ARG A 161 9.90 9.08 9.48
N LEU A 162 8.88 8.95 10.30
CA LEU A 162 7.74 9.86 10.35
C LEU A 162 7.95 11.07 11.28
N GLY A 163 9.04 11.09 12.04
CA GLY A 163 9.34 12.14 13.01
C GLY A 163 10.06 13.37 12.45
N GLY A 164 10.41 13.38 11.15
CA GLY A 164 11.32 14.37 10.59
C GLY A 164 12.77 14.09 10.99
N GLY A 165 13.65 15.09 10.86
CA GLY A 165 15.05 14.98 11.25
C GLY A 165 16.04 15.36 10.15
N LEU A 166 17.27 14.91 10.26
CA LEU A 166 18.35 15.18 9.30
C LEU A 166 18.12 14.41 7.98
N LEU A 167 17.93 15.13 6.90
CA LEU A 167 17.91 14.57 5.55
C LEU A 167 19.32 14.58 4.96
N ARG A 168 19.85 13.41 4.59
CA ARG A 168 21.12 13.26 3.90
C ARG A 168 20.86 13.33 2.41
N LEU A 169 21.46 14.33 1.74
CA LEU A 169 21.33 14.50 0.30
C LEU A 169 22.62 14.04 -0.37
N LEU A 170 22.49 13.40 -1.52
CA LEU A 170 23.60 13.09 -2.41
C LEU A 170 23.57 14.06 -3.59
N PRO A 171 24.74 14.61 -4.01
CA PRO A 171 24.80 15.41 -5.22
C PRO A 171 24.45 14.58 -6.44
N THR A 172 23.70 15.17 -7.35
CA THR A 172 23.32 14.59 -8.64
C THR A 172 23.84 15.48 -9.77
N PRO A 173 23.80 15.03 -11.03
CA PRO A 173 24.14 15.91 -12.16
C PRO A 173 23.35 17.21 -12.22
N GLN A 174 22.14 17.23 -11.66
CA GLN A 174 21.28 18.41 -11.61
C GLN A 174 21.55 19.32 -10.41
N THR A 175 22.32 18.88 -9.41
CA THR A 175 22.60 19.68 -8.19
C THR A 175 23.19 21.06 -8.54
N ARG A 176 24.02 21.12 -9.61
CA ARG A 176 24.60 22.38 -10.11
C ARG A 176 23.60 23.41 -10.63
N LEU A 177 22.33 23.01 -10.82
CA LEU A 177 21.26 23.92 -11.29
C LEU A 177 20.57 24.65 -10.14
N PHE A 178 20.89 24.28 -8.90
CA PHE A 178 20.36 24.94 -7.70
C PHE A 178 21.39 25.96 -7.18
N PRO A 179 20.94 27.14 -6.74
CA PRO A 179 21.83 28.10 -6.08
C PRO A 179 22.37 27.50 -4.77
N GLU A 180 23.58 27.94 -4.38
CA GLU A 180 24.19 27.62 -3.08
C GLU A 180 23.45 28.28 -1.92
#